data_e4a16e144de3c388891f434fdd1e8db9
#
_entry.id   e4a16e144de3c388891f434fdd1e8db9
#
_cell.length_a   1.000
_cell.length_b   1.000
_cell.length_c   1.000
_cell.angle_alpha   90.00
_cell.angle_beta   90.00
_cell.angle_gamma   90.00
#
_symmetry.space_group_name_H-M   'P 1'
#
loop_
_entity.id
_entity.type
_entity.pdbx_description
1 polymer ?
#
loop_
_entity_poly.entity_id
_entity_poly.type
_entity_poly.pdbx_seq_one_letter_code
_entity_poly.pdbx_strand_id
1 'polypeptide(L)'
;DISLSGSATINGFYGITIKGNNHFKGNKARLSYRLQFQHKTLDFWGITYNACNVNPISEYTKRLVNWESDYVYKLTKNIHVGAALNIKYADLAKMANPAYLEGQRKAYFFTGFGVSIQYDTRDFILNPKRGIYFMAREIFYPDFMSSYHKTLFNTTMIFDAYNRMWSGSVLAFDLYGQFNNQYTPWPLREELGSGDSRMRGYYGGRYIDCNQMTAQLELRQHIYSRIGCVAWMGCGTVFPSFDKLKVEHILPNYGIGLRIEFKHNVNV
;
A
#
# COMPACT_ATOMS: atom_id res chain seq x y z
N ASP A 1 7.71 -15.40 11.29
CA ASP A 1 8.05 -14.12 11.94
C ASP A 1 6.76 -13.40 12.31
N ILE A 2 6.73 -12.87 13.54
CA ILE A 2 5.61 -12.05 14.03
C ILE A 2 6.20 -10.74 14.54
N SER A 3 5.59 -9.61 14.16
CA SER A 3 5.94 -8.29 14.65
C SER A 3 4.72 -7.62 15.29
N LEU A 4 4.93 -7.00 16.44
CA LEU A 4 3.96 -6.15 17.12
C LEU A 4 4.51 -4.74 17.13
N SER A 5 3.75 -3.79 16.62
CA SER A 5 4.05 -2.36 16.71
C SER A 5 2.90 -1.62 17.36
N GLY A 6 3.23 -0.74 18.28
CA GLY A 6 2.27 0.11 18.97
C GLY A 6 2.73 1.56 18.91
N SER A 7 1.78 2.48 18.84
CA SER A 7 2.01 3.92 18.95
C SER A 7 0.93 4.54 19.83
N ALA A 8 1.33 5.45 20.69
CA ALA A 8 0.42 6.26 21.46
C ALA A 8 0.96 7.70 21.54
N THR A 9 0.07 8.67 21.60
CA THR A 9 0.41 10.08 21.76
C THR A 9 -0.33 10.66 22.95
N ILE A 10 0.24 11.72 23.52
CA ILE A 10 -0.39 12.45 24.66
C ILE A 10 -1.74 13.06 24.30
N ASN A 11 -2.03 13.25 23.02
CA ASN A 11 -3.31 13.77 22.52
C ASN A 11 -4.40 12.67 22.40
N GLY A 12 -4.19 11.48 22.97
CA GLY A 12 -5.16 10.39 23.00
C GLY A 12 -5.26 9.57 21.72
N PHE A 13 -4.30 9.70 20.78
CA PHE A 13 -4.25 8.86 19.61
C PHE A 13 -3.44 7.60 19.88
N TYR A 14 -3.92 6.48 19.42
CA TYR A 14 -3.25 5.20 19.56
C TYR A 14 -3.42 4.31 18.34
N GLY A 15 -2.46 3.42 18.15
CA GLY A 15 -2.52 2.42 17.11
C GLY A 15 -1.75 1.19 17.53
N ILE A 16 -2.31 0.03 17.20
CA ILE A 16 -1.66 -1.28 17.38
C ILE A 16 -1.71 -1.99 16.04
N THR A 17 -0.59 -2.53 15.62
CA THR A 17 -0.50 -3.35 14.41
C THR A 17 0.25 -4.64 14.71
N ILE A 18 -0.39 -5.76 14.42
CA ILE A 18 0.20 -7.10 14.46
C ILE A 18 0.38 -7.55 13.02
N LYS A 19 1.61 -7.91 12.65
CA LYS A 19 1.93 -8.49 11.33
C LYS A 19 2.59 -9.83 11.55
N GLY A 20 2.25 -10.81 10.73
CA GLY A 20 2.93 -12.10 10.76
C GLY A 20 3.12 -12.67 9.35
N ASN A 21 4.23 -13.40 9.22
CA ASN A 21 4.56 -14.20 8.04
C ASN A 21 4.97 -15.59 8.52
N ASN A 22 4.09 -16.57 8.33
CA ASN A 22 4.31 -17.95 8.70
C ASN A 22 4.62 -18.79 7.46
N HIS A 23 5.80 -19.36 7.42
CA HIS A 23 6.23 -20.28 6.37
C HIS A 23 5.98 -21.71 6.84
N PHE A 24 5.27 -22.49 6.07
CA PHE A 24 4.96 -23.89 6.35
C PHE A 24 6.08 -24.80 5.84
N LYS A 25 6.11 -26.04 6.35
CA LYS A 25 7.16 -27.04 6.09
C LYS A 25 7.46 -27.16 4.59
N GLY A 26 8.75 -27.13 4.24
CA GLY A 26 9.22 -27.20 2.86
C GLY A 26 9.01 -25.91 2.05
N ASN A 27 8.65 -24.81 2.70
CA ASN A 27 8.41 -23.50 2.07
C ASN A 27 7.39 -23.55 0.91
N LYS A 28 6.44 -24.52 0.98
CA LYS A 28 5.40 -24.73 -0.01
C LYS A 28 4.21 -23.80 0.18
N ALA A 29 3.98 -23.33 1.39
CA ALA A 29 2.91 -22.40 1.68
C ALA A 29 3.38 -21.30 2.62
N ARG A 30 2.77 -20.13 2.51
CA ARG A 30 3.00 -18.98 3.36
C ARG A 30 1.66 -18.34 3.72
N LEU A 31 1.48 -18.05 5.01
CA LEU A 31 0.37 -17.24 5.51
C LEU A 31 0.94 -15.89 5.97
N SER A 32 0.53 -14.83 5.30
CA SER A 32 0.81 -13.45 5.71
C SER A 32 -0.46 -12.86 6.29
N TYR A 33 -0.36 -12.16 7.41
CA TYR A 33 -1.51 -11.47 8.00
C TYR A 33 -1.12 -10.14 8.62
N ARG A 34 -2.07 -9.21 8.62
CA ARG A 34 -1.98 -7.91 9.29
C ARG A 34 -3.29 -7.64 10.01
N LEU A 35 -3.22 -7.43 11.31
CA LEU A 35 -4.33 -6.94 12.13
C LEU A 35 -3.97 -5.55 12.64
N GLN A 36 -4.83 -4.58 12.38
CA GLN A 36 -4.57 -3.18 12.65
C GLN A 36 -5.74 -2.55 13.38
N PHE A 37 -5.45 -1.93 14.51
CA PHE A 37 -6.38 -1.09 15.28
C PHE A 37 -5.80 0.31 15.32
N GLN A 38 -6.57 1.32 14.93
CA GLN A 38 -6.13 2.70 14.93
C GLN A 38 -7.23 3.64 15.41
N HIS A 39 -6.84 4.59 16.23
CA HIS A 39 -7.59 5.78 16.58
C HIS A 39 -6.66 6.97 16.40
N LYS A 40 -6.78 7.67 15.26
CA LYS A 40 -5.86 8.75 14.89
C LYS A 40 -6.63 9.94 14.34
N THR A 41 -6.19 11.15 14.69
CA THR A 41 -6.53 12.35 13.93
C THR A 41 -5.51 12.52 12.81
N LEU A 42 -6.02 12.80 11.63
CA LEU A 42 -5.29 12.92 10.38
C LEU A 42 -5.73 14.19 9.67
N ASP A 43 -4.81 14.75 8.91
CA ASP A 43 -5.11 15.82 7.99
C ASP A 43 -5.94 15.31 6.82
N PHE A 44 -6.85 16.13 6.32
CA PHE A 44 -7.82 15.73 5.32
C PHE A 44 -8.17 16.86 4.35
N TRP A 45 -8.20 16.57 3.07
CA TRP A 45 -8.52 17.52 2.01
C TRP A 45 -9.73 17.11 1.17
N GLY A 46 -10.19 15.88 1.31
CA GLY A 46 -11.31 15.33 0.54
C GLY A 46 -11.06 13.89 0.12
N ILE A 47 -11.98 13.34 -0.65
CA ILE A 47 -11.98 11.95 -1.09
C ILE A 47 -11.83 11.78 -2.61
N THR A 48 -11.54 12.86 -3.33
CA THR A 48 -11.25 12.86 -4.77
C THR A 48 -10.03 13.71 -5.04
N TYR A 49 -9.27 13.41 -6.11
CA TYR A 49 -8.09 14.20 -6.51
C TYR A 49 -8.42 15.71 -6.58
N ASN A 50 -9.52 16.06 -7.24
CA ASN A 50 -9.91 17.45 -7.42
C ASN A 50 -10.21 18.14 -6.08
N ALA A 51 -10.97 17.48 -5.19
CA ALA A 51 -11.25 18.00 -3.85
C ALA A 51 -9.94 18.18 -3.06
N CYS A 52 -9.06 17.18 -3.10
CA CYS A 52 -7.76 17.25 -2.44
C CYS A 52 -6.87 18.39 -2.94
N ASN A 53 -6.99 18.76 -4.22
CA ASN A 53 -6.17 19.82 -4.81
C ASN A 53 -6.67 21.24 -4.46
N VAL A 54 -7.97 21.42 -4.28
CA VAL A 54 -8.62 22.72 -4.09
C VAL A 54 -8.90 23.03 -2.63
N ASN A 55 -9.31 22.03 -1.85
CA ASN A 55 -9.75 22.25 -0.49
C ASN A 55 -8.58 22.62 0.46
N PRO A 56 -8.79 23.55 1.39
CA PRO A 56 -7.86 23.77 2.48
C PRO A 56 -7.79 22.55 3.41
N ILE A 57 -6.70 22.49 4.18
CA ILE A 57 -6.49 21.45 5.18
C ILE A 57 -7.65 21.45 6.21
N SER A 58 -8.11 20.26 6.53
CA SER A 58 -9.09 19.99 7.57
C SER A 58 -8.60 18.82 8.42
N GLU A 59 -9.31 18.47 9.48
CA GLU A 59 -8.96 17.35 10.34
C GLU A 59 -10.13 16.38 10.49
N TYR A 60 -9.81 15.11 10.60
CA TYR A 60 -10.76 14.07 10.98
C TYR A 60 -10.13 13.04 11.91
N THR A 61 -10.91 12.50 12.83
CA THR A 61 -10.49 11.40 13.70
C THR A 61 -11.02 10.09 13.13
N LYS A 62 -10.13 9.23 12.66
CA LYS A 62 -10.42 7.91 12.07
C LYS A 62 -10.27 6.82 13.12
N ARG A 63 -11.28 5.98 13.28
CA ARG A 63 -11.20 4.69 13.93
C ARG A 63 -11.17 3.61 12.88
N LEU A 64 -10.16 2.74 12.92
CA LEU A 64 -9.96 1.69 11.95
C LEU A 64 -9.72 0.36 12.65
N VAL A 65 -10.45 -0.66 12.24
CA VAL A 65 -10.12 -2.07 12.46
C VAL A 65 -9.96 -2.70 11.10
N ASN A 66 -8.77 -3.22 10.80
CA ASN A 66 -8.49 -3.83 9.52
C ASN A 66 -7.76 -5.16 9.73
N TRP A 67 -8.32 -6.22 9.19
CA TRP A 67 -7.71 -7.54 9.14
C TRP A 67 -7.51 -7.93 7.67
N GLU A 68 -6.26 -8.13 7.31
CA GLU A 68 -5.85 -8.64 6.02
C GLU A 68 -5.13 -9.98 6.24
N SER A 69 -5.43 -10.96 5.42
CA SER A 69 -4.67 -12.21 5.40
C SER A 69 -4.58 -12.74 3.97
N ASP A 70 -3.39 -13.25 3.63
CA ASP A 70 -3.09 -13.87 2.34
C ASP A 70 -2.45 -15.23 2.61
N TYR A 71 -3.09 -16.29 2.15
CA TYR A 71 -2.52 -17.62 2.12
C TYR A 71 -2.08 -17.93 0.71
N VAL A 72 -0.78 -18.14 0.49
CA VAL A 72 -0.21 -18.45 -0.82
C VAL A 72 0.44 -19.83 -0.82
N TYR A 73 0.17 -20.58 -1.86
CA TYR A 73 0.70 -21.92 -2.09
C TYR A 73 1.61 -21.91 -3.33
N LYS A 74 2.76 -22.54 -3.20
CA LYS A 74 3.75 -22.66 -4.28
C LYS A 74 3.31 -23.72 -5.29
N LEU A 75 2.89 -23.27 -6.47
CA LEU A 75 2.46 -24.14 -7.55
C LEU A 75 3.67 -24.70 -8.35
N THR A 76 4.63 -23.82 -8.67
CA THR A 76 5.89 -24.19 -9.34
C THR A 76 7.06 -23.50 -8.65
N LYS A 77 8.28 -23.63 -9.18
CA LYS A 77 9.47 -22.99 -8.62
C LYS A 77 9.28 -21.49 -8.36
N ASN A 78 8.63 -20.79 -9.27
CA ASN A 78 8.53 -19.34 -9.27
C ASN A 78 7.10 -18.82 -9.18
N ILE A 79 6.08 -19.68 -9.32
CA ILE A 79 4.66 -19.29 -9.34
C ILE A 79 4.01 -19.71 -8.03
N HIS A 80 3.31 -18.77 -7.42
CA HIS A 80 2.49 -18.98 -6.24
C HIS A 80 1.07 -18.51 -6.54
N VAL A 81 0.09 -19.24 -6.02
CA VAL A 81 -1.33 -18.87 -6.08
C VAL A 81 -1.87 -18.77 -4.67
N GLY A 82 -2.81 -17.90 -4.45
CA GLY A 82 -3.27 -17.65 -3.09
C GLY A 82 -4.73 -17.27 -2.99
N ALA A 83 -5.22 -17.34 -1.74
CA ALA A 83 -6.50 -16.83 -1.31
C ALA A 83 -6.28 -15.69 -0.31
N ALA A 84 -7.09 -14.64 -0.41
CA ALA A 84 -7.03 -13.48 0.44
C ALA A 84 -8.35 -13.27 1.19
N LEU A 85 -8.25 -12.73 2.40
CA LEU A 85 -9.38 -12.26 3.21
C LEU A 85 -9.08 -10.84 3.68
N ASN A 86 -10.05 -9.95 3.53
CA ASN A 86 -9.99 -8.60 4.11
C ASN A 86 -11.27 -8.32 4.89
N ILE A 87 -11.13 -7.93 6.16
CA ILE A 87 -12.23 -7.44 6.99
C ILE A 87 -11.86 -6.05 7.45
N LYS A 88 -12.67 -5.05 7.09
CA LYS A 88 -12.39 -3.65 7.39
C LYS A 88 -13.62 -2.98 8.00
N TYR A 89 -13.42 -2.37 9.16
CA TYR A 89 -14.34 -1.41 9.74
C TYR A 89 -13.63 -0.06 9.84
N ALA A 90 -14.25 0.98 9.34
CA ALA A 90 -13.73 2.33 9.44
C ALA A 90 -14.86 3.31 9.80
N ASP A 91 -14.57 4.21 10.73
CA ASP A 91 -15.50 5.22 11.22
C ASP A 91 -14.79 6.56 11.44
N LEU A 92 -15.46 7.64 11.12
CA LEU A 92 -15.01 9.00 11.36
C LEU A 92 -15.68 9.56 12.63
N ALA A 93 -14.98 9.44 13.74
CA ALA A 93 -15.50 9.84 15.04
C ALA A 93 -15.69 11.36 15.17
N LYS A 94 -14.76 12.13 14.62
CA LYS A 94 -14.82 13.60 14.58
C LYS A 94 -14.39 14.03 13.17
N MET A 95 -15.01 15.07 12.67
CA MET A 95 -14.69 15.64 11.37
C MET A 95 -14.99 17.14 11.39
N ALA A 96 -13.97 17.94 11.14
CA ALA A 96 -14.09 19.39 11.14
C ALA A 96 -14.93 19.89 9.95
N ASN A 97 -14.80 19.26 8.80
CA ASN A 97 -15.58 19.63 7.60
C ASN A 97 -16.27 18.39 6.95
N PRO A 98 -17.51 18.07 7.35
CA PRO A 98 -18.25 16.93 6.81
C PRO A 98 -18.53 16.98 5.29
N ALA A 99 -18.56 18.17 4.68
CA ALA A 99 -18.80 18.33 3.25
C ALA A 99 -17.73 17.64 2.38
N TYR A 100 -16.51 17.45 2.93
CA TYR A 100 -15.40 16.78 2.24
C TYR A 100 -15.63 15.28 1.99
N LEU A 101 -16.65 14.68 2.62
CA LEU A 101 -17.10 13.31 2.33
C LEU A 101 -18.03 13.21 1.12
N GLU A 102 -18.40 14.33 0.49
CA GLU A 102 -19.26 14.32 -0.70
C GLU A 102 -20.57 13.52 -0.49
N GLY A 103 -21.18 13.64 0.71
CA GLY A 103 -22.43 12.96 1.07
C GLY A 103 -22.29 11.49 1.47
N GLN A 104 -21.07 10.94 1.54
CA GLN A 104 -20.87 9.56 2.00
C GLN A 104 -21.10 9.40 3.51
N ARG A 105 -21.40 8.18 3.95
CA ARG A 105 -21.57 7.85 5.37
C ARG A 105 -20.24 7.94 6.13
N LYS A 106 -20.30 8.24 7.42
CA LYS A 106 -19.11 8.30 8.30
C LYS A 106 -18.55 6.92 8.64
N ALA A 107 -19.37 5.87 8.65
CA ALA A 107 -18.96 4.54 9.05
C ALA A 107 -19.33 3.49 8.00
N TYR A 108 -18.40 2.56 7.80
CA TYR A 108 -18.58 1.42 6.90
C TYR A 108 -17.92 0.16 7.48
N PHE A 109 -18.52 -0.98 7.11
CA PHE A 109 -17.96 -2.31 7.33
C PHE A 109 -17.93 -3.08 6.02
N PHE A 110 -16.84 -3.81 5.78
CA PHE A 110 -16.63 -4.62 4.59
C PHE A 110 -15.99 -5.95 4.96
N THR A 111 -16.46 -7.02 4.32
CA THR A 111 -15.78 -8.32 4.27
C THR A 111 -15.55 -8.68 2.81
N GLY A 112 -14.29 -8.92 2.44
CA GLY A 112 -13.88 -9.25 1.09
C GLY A 112 -13.08 -10.55 1.04
N PHE A 113 -13.25 -11.30 -0.03
CA PHE A 113 -12.53 -12.52 -0.34
C PHE A 113 -11.78 -12.33 -1.66
N GLY A 114 -10.60 -12.87 -1.75
CA GLY A 114 -9.79 -12.65 -2.92
C GLY A 114 -8.95 -13.83 -3.35
N VAL A 115 -8.39 -13.68 -4.52
CA VAL A 115 -7.41 -14.59 -5.10
C VAL A 115 -6.16 -13.79 -5.49
N SER A 116 -5.01 -14.44 -5.47
CA SER A 116 -3.75 -13.83 -5.89
C SER A 116 -2.92 -14.78 -6.70
N ILE A 117 -2.15 -14.22 -7.63
CA ILE A 117 -1.08 -14.90 -8.34
C ILE A 117 0.20 -14.12 -8.15
N GLN A 118 1.31 -14.81 -7.90
CA GLN A 118 2.62 -14.21 -7.72
C GLN A 118 3.65 -14.97 -8.55
N TYR A 119 4.51 -14.22 -9.23
CA TYR A 119 5.69 -14.72 -9.92
C TYR A 119 6.93 -14.08 -9.31
N ASP A 120 7.84 -14.89 -8.76
CA ASP A 120 9.01 -14.41 -8.03
C ASP A 120 10.27 -15.14 -8.46
N THR A 121 11.19 -14.40 -9.09
CA THR A 121 12.51 -14.88 -9.50
C THR A 121 13.65 -14.12 -8.79
N ARG A 122 13.33 -13.30 -7.80
CA ARG A 122 14.33 -12.52 -7.06
C ARG A 122 15.34 -13.45 -6.39
N ASP A 123 16.59 -13.04 -6.43
CA ASP A 123 17.70 -13.73 -5.75
C ASP A 123 17.58 -13.64 -4.23
N PHE A 124 17.06 -12.53 -3.70
CA PHE A 124 16.83 -12.32 -2.27
C PHE A 124 15.62 -11.44 -2.04
N ILE A 125 14.69 -11.83 -1.14
CA ILE A 125 13.42 -11.14 -0.96
C ILE A 125 13.60 -9.74 -0.32
N LEU A 126 14.45 -9.63 0.71
CA LEU A 126 14.60 -8.40 1.49
C LEU A 126 15.51 -7.35 0.82
N ASN A 127 16.46 -7.79 0.00
CA ASN A 127 17.40 -6.91 -0.70
C ASN A 127 17.75 -7.50 -2.07
N PRO A 128 16.80 -7.55 -2.99
CA PRO A 128 17.02 -8.15 -4.29
C PRO A 128 18.04 -7.35 -5.11
N LYS A 129 18.92 -8.09 -5.78
CA LYS A 129 19.94 -7.56 -6.69
C LYS A 129 19.66 -7.95 -8.14
N ARG A 130 18.86 -9.00 -8.36
CA ARG A 130 18.44 -9.50 -9.67
C ARG A 130 17.08 -10.18 -9.57
N GLY A 131 16.38 -10.20 -10.69
CA GLY A 131 15.12 -10.92 -10.83
C GLY A 131 13.92 -10.01 -10.92
N ILE A 132 12.77 -10.64 -11.00
CA ILE A 132 11.47 -9.97 -11.17
C ILE A 132 10.52 -10.49 -10.11
N TYR A 133 9.70 -9.61 -9.59
CA TYR A 133 8.52 -9.95 -8.80
C TYR A 133 7.29 -9.35 -9.47
N PHE A 134 6.30 -10.18 -9.72
CA PHE A 134 4.97 -9.75 -10.17
C PHE A 134 3.93 -10.32 -9.22
N MET A 135 2.96 -9.50 -8.84
CA MET A 135 1.80 -9.91 -8.06
C MET A 135 0.55 -9.26 -8.63
N ALA A 136 -0.47 -10.06 -8.85
CA ALA A 136 -1.83 -9.60 -9.09
C ALA A 136 -2.75 -10.22 -8.04
N ARG A 137 -3.57 -9.39 -7.41
CA ARG A 137 -4.56 -9.78 -6.40
C ARG A 137 -5.88 -9.10 -6.69
N GLU A 138 -6.94 -9.88 -6.65
CA GLU A 138 -8.31 -9.41 -6.76
C GLU A 138 -9.07 -9.71 -5.50
N ILE A 139 -9.70 -8.72 -4.88
CA ILE A 139 -10.60 -8.88 -3.72
C ILE A 139 -12.02 -8.49 -4.13
N PHE A 140 -12.93 -9.39 -3.93
CA PHE A 140 -14.36 -9.22 -4.13
C PHE A 140 -15.04 -8.96 -2.79
N TYR A 141 -15.79 -7.87 -2.69
CA TYR A 141 -16.61 -7.52 -1.53
C TYR A 141 -18.08 -7.69 -1.92
N PRO A 142 -18.76 -8.77 -1.50
CA PRO A 142 -20.16 -8.97 -1.78
C PRO A 142 -21.05 -7.93 -1.08
N ASP A 143 -22.15 -7.56 -1.70
CA ASP A 143 -23.10 -6.56 -1.19
C ASP A 143 -23.70 -6.94 0.16
N PHE A 144 -24.03 -8.22 0.36
CA PHE A 144 -24.63 -8.76 1.60
C PHE A 144 -23.64 -8.84 2.77
N MET A 145 -22.33 -8.71 2.54
CA MET A 145 -21.27 -8.70 3.57
C MET A 145 -20.66 -7.32 3.78
N SER A 146 -21.34 -6.28 3.32
CA SER A 146 -20.91 -4.90 3.51
C SER A 146 -22.07 -4.01 3.93
N SER A 147 -21.79 -3.01 4.75
CA SER A 147 -22.78 -1.99 5.11
C SER A 147 -23.09 -1.01 3.96
N TYR A 148 -22.36 -1.12 2.86
CA TYR A 148 -22.56 -0.29 1.66
C TYR A 148 -23.63 -0.85 0.73
N HIS A 149 -23.93 -2.18 0.82
CA HIS A 149 -24.93 -2.89 0.03
C HIS A 149 -24.73 -2.75 -1.50
N LYS A 150 -23.47 -2.72 -1.92
CA LYS A 150 -23.08 -2.80 -3.33
C LYS A 150 -21.86 -3.69 -3.46
N THR A 151 -21.83 -4.47 -4.52
CA THR A 151 -20.68 -5.29 -4.88
C THR A 151 -19.51 -4.42 -5.30
N LEU A 152 -18.34 -4.67 -4.69
CA LEU A 152 -17.10 -3.94 -4.98
C LEU A 152 -15.97 -4.91 -5.33
N PHE A 153 -15.04 -4.42 -6.13
CA PHE A 153 -13.82 -5.11 -6.52
C PHE A 153 -12.61 -4.23 -6.20
N ASN A 154 -11.55 -4.84 -5.73
CA ASN A 154 -10.25 -4.19 -5.51
C ASN A 154 -9.17 -5.03 -6.16
N THR A 155 -8.60 -4.53 -7.23
CA THR A 155 -7.49 -5.14 -7.97
C THR A 155 -6.19 -4.48 -7.55
N THR A 156 -5.23 -5.25 -7.04
CA THR A 156 -3.86 -4.78 -6.73
C THR A 156 -2.87 -5.44 -7.68
N MET A 157 -1.99 -4.64 -8.29
CA MET A 157 -0.91 -5.11 -9.14
C MET A 157 0.43 -4.54 -8.68
N ILE A 158 1.46 -5.39 -8.61
CA ILE A 158 2.85 -5.00 -8.31
C ILE A 158 3.74 -5.62 -9.37
N PHE A 159 4.65 -4.82 -9.89
CA PHE A 159 5.71 -5.30 -10.75
C PHE A 159 7.03 -4.66 -10.33
N ASP A 160 7.94 -5.49 -9.83
CA ASP A 160 9.30 -5.08 -9.48
C ASP A 160 10.31 -5.77 -10.39
N ALA A 161 11.32 -5.04 -10.83
CA ALA A 161 12.44 -5.57 -11.59
C ALA A 161 13.77 -5.07 -11.01
N TYR A 162 14.74 -5.97 -10.91
CA TYR A 162 16.04 -5.68 -10.33
C TYR A 162 17.16 -6.15 -11.26
N ASN A 163 18.10 -5.27 -11.55
CA ASN A 163 19.26 -5.60 -12.37
C ASN A 163 20.54 -4.98 -11.82
N ARG A 164 21.61 -5.78 -11.79
CA ARG A 164 22.96 -5.26 -11.49
C ARG A 164 23.48 -4.52 -12.70
N MET A 165 23.89 -3.26 -12.51
CA MET A 165 24.45 -2.44 -13.58
C MET A 165 25.97 -2.56 -13.63
N TRP A 166 26.64 -2.30 -12.51
CA TRP A 166 28.09 -2.43 -12.34
C TRP A 166 28.39 -2.92 -10.92
N SER A 167 29.67 -2.97 -10.54
CA SER A 167 30.07 -3.49 -9.22
C SER A 167 29.43 -2.69 -8.08
N GLY A 168 28.73 -3.37 -7.20
CA GLY A 168 28.04 -2.78 -6.05
C GLY A 168 26.77 -2.00 -6.37
N SER A 169 26.36 -1.91 -7.65
CA SER A 169 25.15 -1.17 -8.03
C SER A 169 23.98 -2.09 -8.38
N VAL A 170 22.77 -1.62 -8.10
CA VAL A 170 21.51 -2.25 -8.49
C VAL A 170 20.55 -1.18 -8.96
N LEU A 171 20.01 -1.35 -10.15
CA LEU A 171 18.87 -0.59 -10.63
C LEU A 171 17.60 -1.38 -10.28
N ALA A 172 16.71 -0.74 -9.53
CA ALA A 172 15.42 -1.29 -9.13
C ALA A 172 14.31 -0.47 -9.76
N PHE A 173 13.34 -1.13 -10.37
CA PHE A 173 12.11 -0.54 -10.89
C PHE A 173 10.93 -1.11 -10.11
N ASP A 174 10.00 -0.25 -9.70
CA ASP A 174 8.74 -0.58 -9.03
C ASP A 174 7.60 0.07 -9.80
N LEU A 175 6.61 -0.73 -10.15
CA LEU A 175 5.34 -0.30 -10.70
C LEU A 175 4.23 -0.86 -9.82
N TYR A 176 3.39 0.01 -9.32
CA TYR A 176 2.26 -0.35 -8.48
C TYR A 176 0.97 0.22 -9.04
N GLY A 177 -0.08 -0.55 -8.99
CA GLY A 177 -1.43 -0.12 -9.30
C GLY A 177 -2.43 -0.73 -8.34
N GLN A 178 -3.40 0.07 -7.91
CA GLN A 178 -4.56 -0.41 -7.17
C GLN A 178 -5.81 0.23 -7.73
N PHE A 179 -6.78 -0.61 -8.10
CA PHE A 179 -7.93 -0.24 -8.88
C PHE A 179 -9.19 -0.72 -8.22
N ASN A 180 -10.17 0.17 -8.14
CA ASN A 180 -11.45 -0.05 -7.50
C ASN A 180 -12.61 0.33 -8.42
N ASN A 181 -13.81 -0.07 -8.05
CA ASN A 181 -15.01 0.41 -8.72
C ASN A 181 -15.13 1.94 -8.61
N GLN A 182 -15.75 2.56 -9.60
CA GLN A 182 -15.95 4.01 -9.68
C GLN A 182 -16.68 4.63 -8.46
N TYR A 183 -17.53 3.86 -7.78
CA TYR A 183 -18.30 4.30 -6.62
C TYR A 183 -17.78 3.77 -5.29
N THR A 184 -16.51 3.40 -5.24
CA THR A 184 -15.90 2.88 -4.02
C THR A 184 -15.99 3.90 -2.88
N PRO A 185 -16.54 3.50 -1.71
CA PRO A 185 -16.65 4.38 -0.57
C PRO A 185 -15.27 4.69 0.05
N TRP A 186 -15.19 5.82 0.76
CA TRP A 186 -13.94 6.40 1.25
C TRP A 186 -13.00 5.42 1.99
N PRO A 187 -13.46 4.41 2.78
CA PRO A 187 -12.51 3.54 3.47
C PRO A 187 -11.73 2.57 2.58
N LEU A 188 -12.22 2.37 1.34
CA LEU A 188 -11.58 1.52 0.34
C LEU A 188 -10.92 2.32 -0.79
N ARG A 189 -10.97 3.66 -0.75
CA ARG A 189 -10.25 4.51 -1.70
C ARG A 189 -8.75 4.49 -1.42
N GLU A 190 -8.00 4.82 -2.44
CA GLU A 190 -6.55 4.80 -2.42
C GLU A 190 -5.99 6.14 -1.95
N GLU A 191 -5.05 6.06 -1.03
CA GLU A 191 -4.37 7.20 -0.42
C GLU A 191 -2.92 7.26 -0.91
N LEU A 192 -2.56 8.25 -1.73
CA LEU A 192 -1.21 8.41 -2.23
C LEU A 192 -0.24 8.77 -1.08
N GLY A 193 0.91 8.11 -1.04
CA GLY A 193 1.94 8.39 -0.04
C GLY A 193 1.71 7.78 1.34
N SER A 194 0.72 6.90 1.51
CA SER A 194 0.27 6.36 2.79
C SER A 194 1.21 5.31 3.44
N GLY A 195 2.46 5.65 3.64
CA GLY A 195 3.35 4.91 4.53
C GLY A 195 4.16 3.79 3.91
N ASP A 196 4.08 3.57 2.61
CA ASP A 196 4.99 2.71 1.87
C ASP A 196 6.19 3.49 1.34
N SER A 197 7.18 2.80 0.78
CA SER A 197 8.35 3.43 0.15
C SER A 197 8.02 4.16 -1.15
N ARG A 198 6.78 4.08 -1.62
CA ARG A 198 6.27 4.75 -2.82
C ARG A 198 5.86 6.17 -2.51
N MET A 199 6.05 7.07 -3.45
CA MET A 199 5.69 8.50 -3.35
C MET A 199 6.23 9.17 -2.08
N ARG A 200 7.48 8.90 -1.75
CA ARG A 200 8.18 9.53 -0.61
C ARG A 200 8.16 11.05 -0.75
N GLY A 201 7.91 11.75 0.35
CA GLY A 201 7.78 13.22 0.39
C GLY A 201 6.33 13.72 0.35
N TYR A 202 5.37 12.86 0.00
CA TYR A 202 3.95 13.21 0.12
C TYR A 202 3.39 12.75 1.47
N TYR A 203 2.56 13.59 2.07
CA TYR A 203 1.81 13.23 3.26
C TYR A 203 0.77 12.16 2.89
N GLY A 204 0.70 11.09 3.68
CA GLY A 204 -0.26 10.01 3.46
C GLY A 204 -1.70 10.51 3.50
N GLY A 205 -2.46 10.28 2.42
CA GLY A 205 -3.81 10.80 2.29
C GLY A 205 -3.91 12.26 1.82
N ARG A 206 -2.79 12.90 1.39
CA ARG A 206 -2.86 14.23 0.76
C ARG A 206 -3.66 14.21 -0.54
N TYR A 207 -3.56 13.13 -1.28
CA TYR A 207 -4.35 12.87 -2.49
C TYR A 207 -5.04 11.52 -2.36
N ILE A 208 -6.36 11.52 -2.54
CA ILE A 208 -7.23 10.35 -2.39
C ILE A 208 -8.12 10.25 -3.63
N ASP A 209 -8.29 9.06 -4.17
CA ASP A 209 -9.32 8.75 -5.17
C ASP A 209 -9.62 7.24 -5.22
N CYS A 210 -10.46 6.81 -6.15
CA CYS A 210 -10.82 5.40 -6.31
C CYS A 210 -9.63 4.52 -6.70
N ASN A 211 -8.74 5.03 -7.56
CA ASN A 211 -7.63 4.28 -8.14
C ASN A 211 -6.30 5.00 -7.88
N GLN A 212 -5.24 4.22 -7.83
CA GLN A 212 -3.87 4.70 -7.67
C GLN A 212 -2.94 3.99 -8.66
N MET A 213 -1.99 4.75 -9.23
CA MET A 213 -0.85 4.22 -9.95
C MET A 213 0.42 4.93 -9.51
N THR A 214 1.51 4.18 -9.34
CA THR A 214 2.84 4.76 -9.06
C THR A 214 3.90 4.00 -9.82
N ALA A 215 4.92 4.72 -10.27
CA ALA A 215 6.12 4.15 -10.87
C ALA A 215 7.36 4.78 -10.24
N GLN A 216 8.37 3.97 -9.92
CA GLN A 216 9.61 4.45 -9.31
C GLN A 216 10.81 3.72 -9.87
N LEU A 217 11.86 4.46 -10.14
CA LEU A 217 13.19 3.96 -10.47
C LEU A 217 14.15 4.31 -9.33
N GLU A 218 14.91 3.33 -8.87
CA GLU A 218 15.83 3.49 -7.75
C GLU A 218 17.21 2.92 -8.10
N LEU A 219 18.23 3.74 -8.05
CA LEU A 219 19.63 3.33 -8.17
C LEU A 219 20.23 3.19 -6.78
N ARG A 220 20.63 1.97 -6.45
CA ARG A 220 21.29 1.59 -5.20
C ARG A 220 22.76 1.40 -5.47
N GLN A 221 23.65 2.06 -4.70
CA GLN A 221 25.08 1.89 -4.79
C GLN A 221 25.66 1.52 -3.43
N HIS A 222 26.30 0.36 -3.36
CA HIS A 222 27.15 -0.01 -2.22
C HIS A 222 28.46 0.81 -2.31
N ILE A 223 28.87 1.43 -1.23
CA ILE A 223 30.07 2.28 -1.18
C ILE A 223 31.19 1.56 -0.44
N TYR A 224 30.98 1.30 0.83
CA TYR A 224 32.00 0.68 1.67
C TYR A 224 31.40 -0.08 2.86
N SER A 225 31.90 -1.30 3.12
CA SER A 225 31.49 -2.15 4.25
C SER A 225 29.96 -2.35 4.32
N ARG A 226 29.27 -1.64 5.21
CA ARG A 226 27.84 -1.69 5.42
C ARG A 226 27.10 -0.43 4.91
N ILE A 227 27.84 0.47 4.30
CA ILE A 227 27.32 1.78 3.89
C ILE A 227 27.10 1.79 2.37
N GLY A 228 25.98 2.25 1.97
CA GLY A 228 25.61 2.53 0.59
C GLY A 228 24.81 3.80 0.47
N CYS A 229 24.54 4.20 -0.76
CA CYS A 229 23.61 5.29 -1.06
C CYS A 229 22.52 4.82 -2.01
N VAL A 230 21.48 5.60 -2.08
CA VAL A 230 20.37 5.41 -2.99
C VAL A 230 19.93 6.75 -3.56
N ALA A 231 19.62 6.75 -4.85
CA ALA A 231 18.93 7.85 -5.51
C ALA A 231 17.68 7.29 -6.16
N TRP A 232 16.58 8.00 -6.10
CA TRP A 232 15.34 7.57 -6.73
C TRP A 232 14.64 8.72 -7.43
N MET A 233 13.88 8.36 -8.44
CA MET A 233 12.91 9.21 -9.10
C MET A 233 11.65 8.40 -9.41
N GLY A 234 10.51 9.04 -9.36
CA GLY A 234 9.24 8.38 -9.61
C GLY A 234 8.12 9.35 -9.85
N CYS A 235 6.97 8.81 -10.10
CA CYS A 235 5.73 9.56 -10.23
C CYS A 235 4.55 8.70 -9.78
N GLY A 236 3.46 9.38 -9.46
CA GLY A 236 2.22 8.70 -9.09
C GLY A 236 1.02 9.60 -9.27
N THR A 237 -0.14 8.98 -9.29
CA THR A 237 -1.42 9.68 -9.39
C THR A 237 -2.53 8.87 -8.73
N VAL A 238 -3.58 9.56 -8.32
CA VAL A 238 -4.88 8.97 -7.98
C VAL A 238 -5.94 9.52 -8.93
N PHE A 239 -6.92 8.71 -9.28
CA PHE A 239 -7.93 9.08 -10.28
C PHE A 239 -9.23 8.30 -10.09
N PRO A 240 -10.40 8.85 -10.51
CA PRO A 240 -11.69 8.20 -10.29
C PRO A 240 -11.93 7.01 -11.23
N SER A 241 -11.47 7.10 -12.48
CA SER A 241 -11.61 6.07 -13.52
C SER A 241 -10.61 6.31 -14.65
N PHE A 242 -10.30 5.28 -15.44
CA PHE A 242 -9.26 5.35 -16.49
C PHE A 242 -9.55 6.39 -17.57
N ASP A 243 -10.82 6.62 -17.91
CA ASP A 243 -11.25 7.65 -18.86
C ASP A 243 -11.04 9.10 -18.33
N LYS A 244 -10.86 9.25 -17.02
CA LYS A 244 -10.59 10.52 -16.34
C LYS A 244 -9.16 10.67 -15.87
N LEU A 245 -8.28 9.76 -16.25
CA LEU A 245 -6.86 9.89 -16.00
C LEU A 245 -6.28 11.06 -16.81
N LYS A 246 -5.65 12.01 -16.12
CA LYS A 246 -5.06 13.18 -16.74
C LYS A 246 -3.56 13.25 -16.46
N VAL A 247 -2.78 13.58 -17.47
CA VAL A 247 -1.33 13.73 -17.34
C VAL A 247 -0.96 14.84 -16.36
N GLU A 248 -1.74 15.91 -16.31
CA GLU A 248 -1.56 17.04 -15.38
C GLU A 248 -1.75 16.66 -13.90
N HIS A 249 -2.35 15.49 -13.61
CA HIS A 249 -2.52 14.97 -12.26
C HIS A 249 -1.36 14.04 -11.82
N ILE A 250 -0.37 13.86 -12.66
CA ILE A 250 0.80 13.04 -12.33
C ILE A 250 1.75 13.87 -11.43
N LEU A 251 1.99 13.36 -10.25
CA LEU A 251 2.81 13.99 -9.21
C LEU A 251 4.20 13.36 -9.21
N PRO A 252 5.28 14.15 -9.38
CA PRO A 252 6.64 13.62 -9.35
C PRO A 252 7.14 13.44 -7.91
N ASN A 253 8.05 12.48 -7.70
CA ASN A 253 8.87 12.40 -6.50
C ASN A 253 10.32 12.05 -6.87
N TYR A 254 11.26 12.53 -6.08
CA TYR A 254 12.68 12.21 -6.24
C TYR A 254 13.41 12.43 -4.93
N GLY A 255 14.56 11.81 -4.79
CA GLY A 255 15.39 12.02 -3.61
C GLY A 255 16.65 11.17 -3.61
N ILE A 256 17.43 11.40 -2.57
CA ILE A 256 18.65 10.65 -2.26
C ILE A 256 18.59 10.18 -0.81
N GLY A 257 19.29 9.10 -0.49
CA GLY A 257 19.34 8.57 0.88
C GLY A 257 20.58 7.75 1.14
N LEU A 258 20.85 7.50 2.41
CA LEU A 258 21.86 6.55 2.86
C LEU A 258 21.19 5.19 3.06
N ARG A 259 21.95 4.13 2.80
CA ARG A 259 21.58 2.75 3.09
C ARG A 259 22.60 2.16 4.06
N ILE A 260 22.13 1.58 5.14
CA ILE A 260 22.97 0.94 6.13
C ILE A 260 22.56 -0.54 6.23
N GLU A 261 23.51 -1.45 6.01
CA GLU A 261 23.30 -2.89 6.15
C GLU A 261 23.47 -3.29 7.63
N PHE A 262 22.36 -3.53 8.32
CA PHE A 262 22.38 -3.98 9.71
C PHE A 262 22.79 -5.45 9.85
N LYS A 263 22.26 -6.27 8.95
CA LYS A 263 22.52 -7.69 8.86
C LYS A 263 22.68 -8.07 7.39
N HIS A 264 23.40 -9.14 7.10
CA HIS A 264 23.66 -9.55 5.73
C HIS A 264 22.37 -9.59 4.89
N ASN A 265 22.35 -8.77 3.81
CA ASN A 265 21.20 -8.53 2.94
C ASN A 265 19.96 -7.90 3.61
N VAL A 266 20.10 -7.26 4.77
CA VAL A 266 19.03 -6.47 5.42
C VAL A 266 19.50 -5.02 5.56
N ASN A 267 18.89 -4.12 4.79
CA ASN A 267 19.21 -2.69 4.78
C ASN A 267 18.06 -1.87 5.35
N VAL A 268 18.42 -0.74 5.92
CA VAL A 268 17.52 0.34 6.35
C VAL A 268 17.92 1.62 5.64
#